data_d5e3a0688042401a11295afaabb7f06a
#
_entry.id   d5e3a0688042401a11295afaabb7f06a
#
_cell.length_a   1.000
_cell.length_b   1.000
_cell.length_c   1.000
_cell.angle_alpha   90.00
_cell.angle_beta   90.00
_cell.angle_gamma   90.00
#
_symmetry.space_group_name_H-M   'P 1'
#
loop_
_entity.id
_entity.type
_entity.pdbx_description
1 polymer ?
#
loop_
_entity_poly.entity_id
_entity_poly.type
_entity_poly.pdbx_seq_one_letter_code
_entity_poly.pdbx_strand_id
1 'polypeptide(L)'
;KNIEQAFADKELRPAQKFMNDHKDDNVVVIAPTGSGKTEAALLWLDGEKGFYTLPLKISSNAIYDRIREDYSYEDAALLHSDSMSRYLREDSDDVQEKYTRAKMLAQPLTVCTVDQLFKFVYRALGTEIFAATLKYSKIVLDEIQSYSPQVIATIIYGLKMIQELGGRFAIITATFPPVLGHFMDLYGLRSG
;
A
#
# COMPACT_ATOMS: atom_id res chain seq x y z
N LYS A 1 20.80 1.60 -1.00
CA LYS A 1 20.79 2.97 -0.43
C LYS A 1 19.45 3.20 0.22
N ASN A 2 19.43 3.64 1.48
CA ASN A 2 18.20 4.05 2.15
C ASN A 2 17.60 5.23 1.37
N ILE A 3 16.28 5.30 1.27
CA ILE A 3 15.57 6.39 0.58
C ILE A 3 16.00 7.78 1.11
N GLU A 4 16.25 7.90 2.40
CA GLU A 4 16.77 9.15 3.00
C GLU A 4 18.13 9.55 2.42
N GLN A 5 19.01 8.60 2.13
CA GLN A 5 20.29 8.90 1.50
C GLN A 5 20.16 9.38 0.05
N ALA A 6 19.12 8.89 -0.65
CA ALA A 6 18.82 9.35 -2.01
C ALA A 6 18.35 10.82 -2.03
N PHE A 7 17.82 11.34 -0.94
CA PHE A 7 17.31 12.70 -0.80
C PHE A 7 18.18 13.61 0.10
N ALA A 8 19.30 13.10 0.63
CA ALA A 8 20.16 13.85 1.56
C ALA A 8 20.61 15.21 1.03
N ASP A 9 20.83 15.31 -0.30
CA ASP A 9 21.29 16.51 -0.98
C ASP A 9 20.19 17.24 -1.77
N LYS A 10 18.93 16.86 -1.60
CA LYS A 10 17.79 17.42 -2.35
C LYS A 10 16.78 18.06 -1.41
N GLU A 11 16.27 19.20 -1.81
CA GLU A 11 15.14 19.81 -1.14
C GLU A 11 13.87 18.99 -1.39
N LEU A 12 13.19 18.60 -0.31
CA LEU A 12 11.93 17.83 -0.40
C LEU A 12 10.81 18.74 -0.90
N ARG A 13 9.99 18.22 -1.81
CA ARG A 13 8.75 18.85 -2.21
C ARG A 13 7.74 18.81 -1.04
N PRO A 14 6.72 19.68 -1.02
CA PRO A 14 5.79 19.77 0.12
C PRO A 14 5.16 18.44 0.54
N ALA A 15 4.67 17.64 -0.40
CA ALA A 15 4.09 16.33 -0.10
C ALA A 15 5.13 15.35 0.46
N GLN A 16 6.34 15.39 -0.04
CA GLN A 16 7.45 14.55 0.44
C GLN A 16 7.83 14.92 1.87
N LYS A 17 7.95 16.20 2.15
CA LYS A 17 8.24 16.70 3.49
C LYS A 17 7.14 16.32 4.48
N PHE A 18 5.88 16.53 4.11
CA PHE A 18 4.72 16.18 4.93
C PHE A 18 4.73 14.69 5.29
N MET A 19 4.89 13.82 4.32
CA MET A 19 4.89 12.38 4.55
C MET A 19 6.11 11.93 5.36
N ASN A 20 7.26 12.54 5.14
CA ASN A 20 8.46 12.26 5.92
C ASN A 20 8.30 12.68 7.39
N ASP A 21 7.63 13.79 7.66
CA ASP A 21 7.38 14.29 9.02
C ASP A 21 6.28 13.51 9.75
N HIS A 22 5.42 12.77 9.01
CA HIS A 22 4.27 12.03 9.53
C HIS A 22 4.38 10.52 9.34
N LYS A 23 5.59 9.97 9.47
CA LYS A 23 5.86 8.53 9.29
C LYS A 23 5.07 7.63 10.24
N ASP A 24 4.72 8.14 11.40
CA ASP A 24 4.02 7.38 12.44
C ASP A 24 2.50 7.60 12.43
N ASP A 25 2.00 8.37 11.49
CA ASP A 25 0.59 8.74 11.40
C ASP A 25 -0.08 8.10 10.19
N ASN A 26 -1.39 7.87 10.30
CA ASN A 26 -2.23 7.66 9.13
C ASN A 26 -2.40 8.99 8.41
N VAL A 27 -2.19 9.01 7.10
CA VAL A 27 -2.20 10.26 6.33
C VAL A 27 -3.07 10.16 5.09
N VAL A 28 -3.62 11.29 4.69
CA VAL A 28 -4.25 11.50 3.38
C VAL A 28 -3.54 12.67 2.71
N VAL A 29 -3.00 12.42 1.54
CA VAL A 29 -2.24 13.42 0.78
C VAL A 29 -2.88 13.63 -0.57
N ILE A 30 -3.20 14.89 -0.89
CA ILE A 30 -3.64 15.30 -2.21
C ILE A 30 -2.41 15.78 -2.97
N ALA A 31 -2.00 15.00 -3.96
CA ALA A 31 -0.79 15.27 -4.73
C ALA A 31 -1.05 15.05 -6.22
N PRO A 32 -0.85 16.06 -7.07
CA PRO A 32 -1.04 15.90 -8.51
C PRO A 32 -0.02 14.94 -9.11
N THR A 33 -0.35 14.40 -10.28
CA THR A 33 0.55 13.58 -11.07
C THR A 33 1.86 14.34 -11.35
N GLY A 34 3.00 13.67 -11.20
CA GLY A 34 4.31 14.29 -11.40
C GLY A 34 4.84 15.11 -10.22
N SER A 35 4.17 15.09 -9.07
CA SER A 35 4.59 15.81 -7.86
C SER A 35 5.58 15.06 -6.98
N GLY A 36 6.08 13.90 -7.43
CA GLY A 36 6.99 13.07 -6.63
C GLY A 36 6.28 12.26 -5.55
N LYS A 37 5.04 11.85 -5.78
CA LYS A 37 4.23 11.09 -4.81
C LYS A 37 4.79 9.71 -4.50
N THR A 38 5.43 9.03 -5.44
CA THR A 38 6.06 7.73 -5.19
C THR A 38 7.18 7.85 -4.17
N GLU A 39 8.03 8.85 -4.34
CA GLU A 39 9.12 9.16 -3.43
C GLU A 39 8.59 9.56 -2.05
N ALA A 40 7.51 10.34 -2.01
CA ALA A 40 6.84 10.70 -0.76
C ALA A 40 6.35 9.45 -0.01
N ALA A 41 5.75 8.51 -0.71
CA ALA A 41 5.30 7.24 -0.14
C ALA A 41 6.47 6.41 0.41
N LEU A 42 7.59 6.34 -0.32
CA LEU A 42 8.78 5.62 0.14
C LEU A 42 9.41 6.26 1.39
N LEU A 43 9.39 7.58 1.49
CA LEU A 43 9.81 8.29 2.69
C LEU A 43 8.93 7.95 3.90
N TRP A 44 7.62 7.92 3.69
CA TRP A 44 6.68 7.55 4.74
C TRP A 44 6.82 6.09 5.17
N LEU A 45 7.05 5.18 4.23
CA LEU A 45 7.29 3.75 4.51
C LEU A 45 8.57 3.53 5.33
N ASP A 46 9.60 4.34 5.11
CA ASP A 46 10.84 4.37 5.89
C ASP A 46 11.52 3.01 6.07
N GLY A 47 11.46 2.15 5.05
CA GLY A 47 12.03 0.81 5.11
C GLY A 47 11.28 -0.17 6.01
N GLU A 48 10.17 0.22 6.61
CA GLU A 48 9.31 -0.67 7.39
C GLU A 48 8.52 -1.62 6.49
N LYS A 49 8.01 -2.70 7.08
CA LYS A 49 7.15 -3.64 6.35
C LYS A 49 5.97 -2.91 5.72
N GLY A 50 5.87 -2.97 4.40
CA GLY A 50 4.86 -2.20 3.68
C GLY A 50 4.31 -2.84 2.44
N PHE A 51 3.16 -2.30 2.02
CA PHE A 51 2.46 -2.65 0.80
C PHE A 51 2.16 -1.37 0.03
N TYR A 52 2.64 -1.29 -1.20
CA TYR A 52 2.32 -0.20 -2.11
C TYR A 52 1.23 -0.67 -3.08
N THR A 53 0.04 -0.11 -2.96
CA THR A 53 -1.11 -0.58 -3.74
C THR A 53 -1.56 0.43 -4.79
N LEU A 54 -1.91 -0.09 -5.95
CA LEU A 54 -2.37 0.64 -7.13
C LEU A 54 -3.60 -0.04 -7.73
N PRO A 55 -4.48 0.72 -8.44
CA PRO A 55 -5.66 0.12 -9.05
C PRO A 55 -5.37 -0.73 -10.28
N LEU A 56 -4.32 -0.42 -11.04
CA LEU A 56 -4.05 -1.05 -12.33
C LEU A 56 -2.73 -1.84 -12.31
N LYS A 57 -2.77 -3.05 -12.88
CA LYS A 57 -1.60 -3.93 -13.04
C LYS A 57 -0.42 -3.26 -13.76
N ILE A 58 -0.69 -2.50 -14.83
CA ILE A 58 0.34 -1.83 -15.63
C ILE A 58 1.07 -0.78 -14.79
N SER A 59 0.33 0.00 -14.02
CA SER A 59 0.91 0.98 -13.10
C SER A 59 1.75 0.32 -12.02
N SER A 60 1.34 -0.85 -11.53
CA SER A 60 2.09 -1.61 -10.54
C SER A 60 3.46 -2.05 -11.06
N ASN A 61 3.54 -2.52 -12.31
CA ASN A 61 4.81 -2.88 -12.95
C ASN A 61 5.75 -1.66 -13.06
N ALA A 62 5.25 -0.54 -13.54
CA ALA A 62 6.04 0.68 -13.71
C ALA A 62 6.58 1.21 -12.37
N ILE A 63 5.75 1.22 -11.34
CA ILE A 63 6.15 1.63 -9.99
C ILE A 63 7.18 0.66 -9.40
N TYR A 64 6.98 -0.63 -9.57
CA TYR A 64 7.91 -1.65 -9.09
C TYR A 64 9.30 -1.51 -9.71
N ASP A 65 9.37 -1.36 -11.02
CA ASP A 65 10.64 -1.19 -11.73
C ASP A 65 11.36 0.08 -11.25
N ARG A 66 10.62 1.17 -11.13
CA ARG A 66 11.15 2.43 -10.61
C ARG A 66 11.68 2.32 -9.18
N ILE A 67 10.97 1.63 -8.30
CA ILE A 67 11.40 1.43 -6.92
C ILE A 67 12.69 0.62 -6.85
N ARG A 68 12.81 -0.41 -7.66
CA ARG A 68 14.01 -1.24 -7.68
C ARG A 68 15.21 -0.53 -8.29
N GLU A 69 15.01 0.10 -9.43
CA GLU A 69 16.09 0.70 -10.21
C GLU A 69 16.58 2.02 -9.60
N ASP A 70 15.66 2.92 -9.30
CA ASP A 70 15.99 4.26 -8.85
C ASP A 70 16.37 4.32 -7.36
N TYR A 71 15.80 3.46 -6.54
CA TYR A 71 15.93 3.50 -5.07
C TYR A 71 16.64 2.29 -4.48
N SER A 72 17.11 1.37 -5.31
CA SER A 72 17.85 0.16 -4.87
C SER A 72 17.07 -0.67 -3.83
N TYR A 73 15.75 -0.74 -3.98
CA TYR A 73 14.89 -1.61 -3.17
C TYR A 73 14.97 -3.04 -3.71
N GLU A 74 16.09 -3.72 -3.45
CA GLU A 74 16.34 -5.07 -3.95
C GLU A 74 15.37 -6.11 -3.39
N ASP A 75 14.84 -5.84 -2.19
CA ASP A 75 13.93 -6.72 -1.46
C ASP A 75 12.45 -6.39 -1.70
N ALA A 76 12.13 -5.67 -2.77
CA ALA A 76 10.74 -5.45 -3.16
C ALA A 76 10.20 -6.64 -3.95
N ALA A 77 8.95 -6.99 -3.71
CA ALA A 77 8.21 -7.99 -4.45
C ALA A 77 7.09 -7.37 -5.27
N LEU A 78 6.86 -7.91 -6.45
CA LEU A 78 5.71 -7.58 -7.29
C LEU A 78 4.79 -8.79 -7.38
N LEU A 79 3.51 -8.58 -7.07
CA LEU A 79 2.49 -9.58 -7.29
C LEU A 79 1.85 -9.38 -8.67
N HIS A 80 2.11 -10.31 -9.58
CA HIS A 80 1.47 -10.32 -10.89
C HIS A 80 0.03 -10.85 -10.79
N SER A 81 -0.87 -10.25 -11.57
CA SER A 81 -2.26 -10.70 -11.60
C SER A 81 -2.41 -12.13 -12.11
N ASP A 82 -1.49 -12.63 -12.94
CA ASP A 82 -1.52 -14.00 -13.43
C ASP A 82 -1.20 -15.02 -12.33
N SER A 83 -0.26 -14.72 -11.45
CA SER A 83 -0.02 -15.54 -10.25
C SER A 83 -1.19 -15.45 -9.27
N MET A 84 -1.89 -14.33 -9.22
CA MET A 84 -3.08 -14.15 -8.37
C MET A 84 -4.33 -14.78 -8.96
N SER A 85 -4.51 -14.79 -10.28
CA SER A 85 -5.63 -15.49 -10.90
C SER A 85 -5.54 -17.00 -10.67
N ARG A 86 -4.34 -17.55 -10.62
CA ARG A 86 -4.09 -18.94 -10.18
C ARG A 86 -4.37 -19.16 -8.70
N TYR A 87 -3.99 -18.20 -7.87
CA TYR A 87 -4.24 -18.17 -6.44
C TYR A 87 -5.74 -18.17 -6.08
N LEU A 88 -6.56 -17.54 -6.93
CA LEU A 88 -7.99 -17.37 -6.71
C LEU A 88 -8.85 -18.52 -7.28
N ARG A 89 -8.27 -19.42 -8.06
CA ARG A 89 -8.94 -20.65 -8.50
C ARG A 89 -8.97 -21.63 -7.34
N GLU A 90 -10.12 -22.23 -7.09
CA GLU A 90 -10.30 -23.23 -6.02
C GLU A 90 -9.39 -24.46 -6.18
N ASP A 91 -8.89 -24.69 -7.41
CA ASP A 91 -8.00 -25.79 -7.77
C ASP A 91 -6.51 -25.37 -7.84
N SER A 92 -6.13 -24.21 -7.29
CA SER A 92 -4.75 -23.77 -7.34
C SER A 92 -3.88 -24.62 -6.42
N ASP A 93 -2.73 -25.08 -6.96
CA ASP A 93 -1.72 -25.81 -6.21
C ASP A 93 -1.39 -25.09 -4.89
N ASP A 94 -1.56 -25.76 -3.77
CA ASP A 94 -1.18 -25.30 -2.43
C ASP A 94 0.25 -24.74 -2.38
N VAL A 95 1.13 -25.21 -3.26
CA VAL A 95 2.52 -24.80 -3.36
C VAL A 95 2.65 -23.34 -3.83
N GLN A 96 1.88 -22.92 -4.85
CA GLN A 96 1.93 -21.53 -5.34
C GLN A 96 1.30 -20.56 -4.35
N GLU A 97 0.24 -20.95 -3.68
CA GLU A 97 -0.38 -20.18 -2.61
C GLU A 97 0.60 -19.94 -1.46
N LYS A 98 1.26 -21.00 -0.99
CA LYS A 98 2.27 -20.92 0.06
C LYS A 98 3.47 -20.06 -0.35
N TYR A 99 3.91 -20.16 -1.60
CA TYR A 99 5.00 -19.35 -2.13
C TYR A 99 4.65 -17.86 -2.17
N THR A 100 3.46 -17.51 -2.66
CA THR A 100 2.98 -16.13 -2.69
C THR A 100 2.83 -15.56 -1.29
N ARG A 101 2.27 -16.31 -0.35
CA ARG A 101 2.18 -15.93 1.06
C ARG A 101 3.56 -15.71 1.68
N ALA A 102 4.48 -16.64 1.48
CA ALA A 102 5.83 -16.54 1.99
C ALA A 102 6.53 -15.28 1.45
N LYS A 103 6.32 -14.95 0.18
CA LYS A 103 6.87 -13.76 -0.46
C LYS A 103 6.31 -12.48 0.15
N MET A 104 4.99 -12.39 0.36
CA MET A 104 4.34 -11.24 0.99
C MET A 104 4.79 -11.06 2.44
N LEU A 105 5.01 -12.14 3.17
CA LEU A 105 5.48 -12.10 4.56
C LEU A 105 6.96 -11.75 4.67
N ALA A 106 7.78 -12.28 3.76
CA ALA A 106 9.24 -12.15 3.85
C ALA A 106 9.78 -10.83 3.32
N GLN A 107 9.14 -10.23 2.31
CA GLN A 107 9.67 -9.04 1.67
C GLN A 107 9.32 -7.76 2.45
N PRO A 108 10.26 -6.84 2.63
CA PRO A 108 9.99 -5.56 3.28
C PRO A 108 8.93 -4.72 2.56
N LEU A 109 8.91 -4.77 1.24
CA LEU A 109 7.96 -4.03 0.41
C LEU A 109 7.35 -4.93 -0.66
N THR A 110 6.03 -4.92 -0.74
CA THR A 110 5.27 -5.59 -1.80
C THR A 110 4.49 -4.57 -2.61
N VAL A 111 4.65 -4.58 -3.93
CA VAL A 111 3.86 -3.78 -4.86
C VAL A 111 2.76 -4.66 -5.44
N CYS A 112 1.51 -4.25 -5.27
CA CYS A 112 0.35 -5.05 -5.67
C CYS A 112 -0.87 -4.17 -5.96
N THR A 113 -1.94 -4.79 -6.43
CA THR A 113 -3.24 -4.12 -6.49
C THR A 113 -3.96 -4.21 -5.14
N VAL A 114 -4.91 -3.31 -4.92
CA VAL A 114 -5.74 -3.32 -3.72
C VAL A 114 -6.51 -4.64 -3.57
N ASP A 115 -7.03 -5.17 -4.68
CA ASP A 115 -7.75 -6.45 -4.67
C ASP A 115 -6.85 -7.60 -4.21
N GLN A 116 -5.62 -7.63 -4.69
CA GLN A 116 -4.63 -8.63 -4.28
C GLN A 116 -4.35 -8.57 -2.78
N LEU A 117 -4.13 -7.35 -2.26
CA LEU A 117 -3.88 -7.16 -0.83
C LEU A 117 -5.08 -7.61 0.02
N PHE A 118 -6.30 -7.15 -0.30
CA PHE A 118 -7.47 -7.44 0.54
C PHE A 118 -7.93 -8.89 0.46
N LYS A 119 -7.86 -9.53 -0.71
CA LYS A 119 -8.11 -10.96 -0.80
C LYS A 119 -7.15 -11.77 0.06
N PHE A 120 -5.89 -11.36 0.05
CA PHE A 120 -4.87 -11.95 0.91
C PHE A 120 -5.20 -11.73 2.39
N VAL A 121 -5.55 -10.51 2.79
CA VAL A 121 -5.95 -10.16 4.16
C VAL A 121 -7.18 -10.95 4.60
N TYR A 122 -8.22 -11.01 3.79
CA TYR A 122 -9.46 -11.72 4.15
C TYR A 122 -9.27 -13.23 4.27
N ARG A 123 -8.49 -13.86 3.40
CA ARG A 123 -8.15 -15.28 3.52
C ARG A 123 -7.29 -15.59 4.72
N ALA A 124 -6.54 -14.61 5.17
CA ALA A 124 -5.57 -14.74 6.24
C ALA A 124 -6.14 -14.42 7.62
N LEU A 125 -7.35 -13.87 7.72
CA LEU A 125 -7.99 -13.48 8.98
C LEU A 125 -8.20 -14.62 9.98
N GLY A 126 -7.87 -15.86 9.64
CA GLY A 126 -7.87 -16.99 10.57
C GLY A 126 -6.48 -17.38 11.09
N THR A 127 -5.41 -16.70 10.67
CA THR A 127 -4.06 -17.05 11.07
C THR A 127 -3.39 -15.94 11.88
N GLU A 128 -2.84 -16.27 13.04
CA GLU A 128 -2.15 -15.34 13.93
C GLU A 128 -0.97 -14.62 13.25
N ILE A 129 -0.29 -15.30 12.34
CA ILE A 129 0.87 -14.77 11.58
C ILE A 129 0.49 -13.53 10.78
N PHE A 130 -0.69 -13.50 10.20
CA PHE A 130 -1.16 -12.37 9.39
C PHE A 130 -1.60 -11.18 10.21
N ALA A 131 -2.33 -11.44 11.28
CA ALA A 131 -2.69 -10.39 12.24
C ALA A 131 -1.41 -9.73 12.79
N ALA A 132 -0.40 -10.51 13.13
CA ALA A 132 0.90 -10.00 13.57
C ALA A 132 1.62 -9.19 12.47
N THR A 133 1.60 -9.66 11.23
CA THR A 133 2.23 -8.94 10.10
C THR A 133 1.53 -7.61 9.84
N LEU A 134 0.20 -7.59 9.81
CA LEU A 134 -0.57 -6.37 9.56
C LEU A 134 -0.44 -5.35 10.70
N LYS A 135 -0.27 -5.81 11.93
CA LYS A 135 -0.05 -4.94 13.09
C LYS A 135 1.16 -4.00 12.93
N TYR A 136 2.20 -4.46 12.24
CA TYR A 136 3.43 -3.70 12.02
C TYR A 136 3.60 -3.22 10.58
N SER A 137 2.55 -3.35 9.76
CA SER A 137 2.63 -3.00 8.35
C SER A 137 2.12 -1.59 8.08
N LYS A 138 2.69 -0.99 7.04
CA LYS A 138 2.25 0.26 6.44
C LYS A 138 1.67 -0.02 5.06
N ILE A 139 0.52 0.56 4.76
CA ILE A 139 -0.17 0.39 3.49
C ILE A 139 -0.30 1.72 2.79
N VAL A 140 0.24 1.82 1.58
CA VAL A 140 0.06 2.96 0.69
C VAL A 140 -1.04 2.64 -0.31
N LEU A 141 -2.04 3.50 -0.38
CA LEU A 141 -3.11 3.46 -1.36
C LEU A 141 -2.94 4.61 -2.34
N ASP A 142 -2.39 4.30 -3.50
CA ASP A 142 -2.19 5.28 -4.57
C ASP A 142 -3.36 5.26 -5.54
N GLU A 143 -3.73 6.44 -6.02
CA GLU A 143 -4.77 6.63 -7.03
C GLU A 143 -6.18 6.14 -6.62
N ILE A 144 -6.56 6.38 -5.36
CA ILE A 144 -7.84 5.92 -4.82
C ILE A 144 -9.05 6.48 -5.61
N GLN A 145 -8.89 7.62 -6.28
CA GLN A 145 -9.94 8.23 -7.10
C GLN A 145 -10.33 7.41 -8.32
N SER A 146 -9.48 6.43 -8.72
CA SER A 146 -9.75 5.55 -9.87
C SER A 146 -10.75 4.44 -9.57
N TYR A 147 -11.11 4.24 -8.29
CA TYR A 147 -12.05 3.20 -7.89
C TYR A 147 -13.50 3.70 -7.89
N SER A 148 -14.44 2.77 -8.09
CA SER A 148 -15.87 3.07 -7.92
C SER A 148 -16.20 3.36 -6.45
N PRO A 149 -17.32 4.07 -6.16
CA PRO A 149 -17.75 4.32 -4.79
C PRO A 149 -17.89 3.07 -3.93
N GLN A 150 -18.38 1.98 -4.50
CA GLN A 150 -18.53 0.70 -3.81
C GLN A 150 -17.18 0.10 -3.42
N VAL A 151 -16.20 0.18 -4.31
CA VAL A 151 -14.84 -0.30 -4.03
C VAL A 151 -14.16 0.59 -3.00
N ILE A 152 -14.33 1.91 -3.07
CA ILE A 152 -13.81 2.83 -2.05
C ILE A 152 -14.39 2.50 -0.67
N ALA A 153 -15.70 2.22 -0.58
CA ALA A 153 -16.32 1.80 0.68
C ALA A 153 -15.66 0.55 1.27
N THR A 154 -15.43 -0.45 0.45
CA THR A 154 -14.75 -1.70 0.85
C THR A 154 -13.32 -1.45 1.29
N ILE A 155 -12.59 -0.62 0.58
CA ILE A 155 -11.21 -0.21 0.93
C ILE A 155 -11.20 0.45 2.31
N ILE A 156 -12.06 1.43 2.55
CA ILE A 156 -12.11 2.17 3.82
C ILE A 156 -12.46 1.23 4.98
N TYR A 157 -13.39 0.31 4.79
CA TYR A 157 -13.68 -0.72 5.78
C TYR A 157 -12.44 -1.58 6.10
N GLY A 158 -11.71 -2.01 5.07
CA GLY A 158 -10.46 -2.75 5.24
C GLY A 158 -9.39 -1.95 5.98
N LEU A 159 -9.26 -0.66 5.69
CA LEU A 159 -8.34 0.23 6.40
C LEU A 159 -8.71 0.40 7.88
N LYS A 160 -10.00 0.44 8.19
CA LYS A 160 -10.47 0.45 9.57
C LYS A 160 -10.02 -0.78 10.33
N MET A 161 -10.15 -1.96 9.71
CA MET A 161 -9.67 -3.22 10.29
C MET A 161 -8.15 -3.21 10.51
N ILE A 162 -7.39 -2.71 9.55
CA ILE A 162 -5.92 -2.60 9.63
C ILE A 162 -5.52 -1.67 10.77
N GLN A 163 -6.19 -0.53 10.90
CA GLN A 163 -5.96 0.40 12.00
C GLN A 163 -6.24 -0.24 13.36
N GLU A 164 -7.31 -0.98 13.50
CA GLU A 164 -7.66 -1.69 14.73
C GLU A 164 -6.64 -2.76 15.09
N LEU A 165 -6.01 -3.39 14.11
CA LEU A 165 -4.91 -4.32 14.32
C LEU A 165 -3.57 -3.63 14.64
N GLY A 166 -3.48 -2.31 14.55
CA GLY A 166 -2.27 -1.53 14.82
C GLY A 166 -1.46 -1.16 13.58
N GLY A 167 -1.90 -1.52 12.38
CA GLY A 167 -1.29 -1.08 11.13
C GLY A 167 -1.58 0.38 10.80
N ARG A 168 -0.88 0.92 9.82
CA ARG A 168 -1.01 2.31 9.37
C ARG A 168 -1.27 2.37 7.88
N PHE A 169 -1.89 3.45 7.43
CA PHE A 169 -2.16 3.66 6.03
C PHE A 169 -1.85 5.10 5.58
N ALA A 170 -1.48 5.23 4.31
CA ALA A 170 -1.36 6.50 3.61
C ALA A 170 -2.21 6.44 2.33
N ILE A 171 -3.12 7.37 2.18
CA ILE A 171 -3.92 7.55 0.97
C ILE A 171 -3.33 8.69 0.17
N ILE A 172 -2.97 8.42 -1.07
CA ILE A 172 -2.44 9.40 -2.01
C ILE A 172 -3.39 9.51 -3.19
N THR A 173 -3.87 10.70 -3.46
CA THR A 173 -4.86 10.94 -4.52
C THR A 173 -4.63 12.28 -5.20
N ALA A 174 -4.85 12.34 -6.52
CA ALA A 174 -4.80 13.60 -7.26
C ALA A 174 -6.00 14.50 -6.92
N THR A 175 -7.16 13.89 -6.66
CA THR A 175 -8.38 14.56 -6.24
C THR A 175 -9.00 13.81 -5.08
N PHE A 176 -9.61 14.53 -4.14
CA PHE A 176 -10.29 13.93 -2.99
C PHE A 176 -11.75 13.62 -3.34
N PRO A 177 -12.12 12.35 -3.58
CA PRO A 177 -13.52 12.01 -3.87
C PRO A 177 -14.41 12.29 -2.66
N PRO A 178 -15.59 12.91 -2.83
CA PRO A 178 -16.52 13.16 -1.72
C PRO A 178 -16.92 11.90 -0.96
N VAL A 179 -17.07 10.78 -1.67
CA VAL A 179 -17.39 9.48 -1.07
C VAL A 179 -16.32 8.99 -0.12
N LEU A 180 -15.05 9.29 -0.40
CA LEU A 180 -13.94 8.95 0.48
C LEU A 180 -14.07 9.64 1.84
N GLY A 181 -14.34 10.94 1.84
CA GLY A 181 -14.57 11.71 3.07
C GLY A 181 -15.76 11.19 3.87
N HIS A 182 -16.85 10.87 3.19
CA HIS A 182 -18.04 10.33 3.83
C HIS A 182 -17.76 9.01 4.57
N PHE A 183 -17.08 8.05 3.93
CA PHE A 183 -16.76 6.77 4.57
C PHE A 183 -15.68 6.92 5.64
N MET A 184 -14.73 7.81 5.48
CA MET A 184 -13.74 8.10 6.52
C MET A 184 -14.42 8.65 7.78
N ASP A 185 -15.37 9.57 7.63
CA ASP A 185 -16.15 10.10 8.75
C ASP A 185 -17.01 9.01 9.39
N LEU A 186 -17.68 8.18 8.59
CA LEU A 186 -18.53 7.08 9.07
C LEU A 186 -17.76 6.08 9.94
N TYR A 187 -16.53 5.76 9.60
CA TYR A 187 -15.70 4.83 10.35
C TYR A 187 -14.76 5.49 11.37
N GLY A 188 -14.87 6.79 11.56
CA GLY A 188 -14.04 7.51 12.52
C GLY A 188 -12.56 7.56 12.17
N LEU A 189 -12.23 7.51 10.87
CA LEU A 189 -10.85 7.54 10.38
C LEU A 189 -10.33 8.97 10.14
N ARG A 190 -11.18 9.98 10.23
CA ARG A 190 -10.84 11.37 10.03
C ARG A 190 -10.65 12.04 11.38
N SER A 191 -9.43 12.46 11.66
CA SER A 191 -9.16 13.44 12.71
C SER A 191 -9.18 14.82 12.08
N GLY A 192 -9.86 15.74 12.70
CA GLY A 192 -10.05 17.10 12.22
C GLY A 192 -8.77 17.87 11.88
#